data_60d5ec5579ec3f49447653a109d7be55
#
_entry.id   60d5ec5579ec3f49447653a109d7be55
#
_cell.length_a   1.000
_cell.length_b   1.000
_cell.length_c   1.000
_cell.angle_alpha   90.00
_cell.angle_beta   90.00
_cell.angle_gamma   90.00
#
_symmetry.space_group_name_H-M   'P 1'
#
loop_
_entity.id
_entity.type
_entity.pdbx_description
1 polymer ?
#
loop_
_entity_poly.entity_id
_entity_poly.type
_entity_poly.pdbx_seq_one_letter_code
_entity_poly.pdbx_strand_id
1 'polypeptide(L)'
;MKIGIASDHRGFETKEKMTKYLIGKGYDVIDYGTYSKDRTDYTKYGFILGENVSNKTVEYGIAICGSAVGISVACNKVKGVRCGKINTVKEAIHAKENDFVNIIAISGEGDFENNTKIVDAFLNAKENLSDPAYKSRVDQITKYEDTNEY
;
A
#
# COMPACT_ATOMS: atom_id res chain seq x y z
N MET A 1 4.28 0.60 -15.02
CA MET A 1 4.16 0.17 -13.60
C MET A 1 2.71 -0.24 -13.33
N LYS A 2 2.53 -1.40 -12.76
CA LYS A 2 1.21 -1.95 -12.43
C LYS A 2 0.95 -1.79 -10.94
N ILE A 3 -0.17 -1.12 -10.60
CA ILE A 3 -0.54 -0.75 -9.23
C ILE A 3 -1.82 -1.45 -8.85
N GLY A 4 -1.83 -2.11 -7.69
CA GLY A 4 -3.04 -2.65 -7.09
C GLY A 4 -3.68 -1.62 -6.17
N ILE A 5 -5.00 -1.57 -6.13
CA ILE A 5 -5.74 -0.70 -5.21
C ILE A 5 -6.91 -1.46 -4.61
N ALA A 6 -7.14 -1.27 -3.31
CA ALA A 6 -8.24 -1.92 -2.61
C ALA A 6 -8.72 -1.06 -1.45
N SER A 7 -9.99 -1.22 -1.09
CA SER A 7 -10.58 -0.50 0.03
C SER A 7 -11.74 -1.27 0.66
N ASP A 8 -12.13 -0.87 1.86
CA ASP A 8 -13.46 -1.19 2.40
C ASP A 8 -14.48 -0.15 1.92
N HIS A 9 -15.71 -0.21 2.47
CA HIS A 9 -16.78 0.73 2.12
C HIS A 9 -16.46 2.18 2.49
N ARG A 10 -15.68 2.42 3.56
CA ARG A 10 -15.28 3.78 3.99
C ARG A 10 -14.21 4.38 3.09
N GLY A 11 -13.45 3.56 2.41
CA GLY A 11 -12.45 4.00 1.43
C GLY A 11 -12.93 3.96 -0.01
N PHE A 12 -14.15 3.51 -0.26
CA PHE A 12 -14.64 3.28 -1.62
C PHE A 12 -14.60 4.53 -2.51
N GLU A 13 -15.14 5.66 -2.05
CA GLU A 13 -15.14 6.90 -2.84
C GLU A 13 -13.73 7.37 -3.15
N THR A 14 -12.84 7.34 -2.17
CA THR A 14 -11.43 7.69 -2.36
C THR A 14 -10.76 6.75 -3.33
N LYS A 15 -11.05 5.44 -3.25
CA LYS A 15 -10.51 4.45 -4.19
C LYS A 15 -10.95 4.74 -5.63
N GLU A 16 -12.21 5.02 -5.84
CA GLU A 16 -12.73 5.36 -7.17
C GLU A 16 -12.03 6.57 -7.78
N LYS A 17 -11.89 7.64 -7.00
CA LYS A 17 -11.18 8.86 -7.42
C LYS A 17 -9.69 8.60 -7.67
N MET A 18 -9.06 7.86 -6.78
CA MET A 18 -7.63 7.56 -6.89
C MET A 18 -7.33 6.68 -8.10
N THR A 19 -8.19 5.70 -8.38
CA THR A 19 -8.07 4.86 -9.57
C THR A 19 -8.09 5.70 -10.84
N LYS A 20 -9.05 6.63 -10.97
CA LYS A 20 -9.13 7.54 -12.11
C LYS A 20 -7.90 8.43 -12.21
N TYR A 21 -7.45 8.95 -11.08
CA TYR A 21 -6.27 9.81 -11.02
C TYR A 21 -5.02 9.08 -11.53
N LEU A 22 -4.81 7.85 -11.07
CA LEU A 22 -3.64 7.05 -11.46
C LEU A 22 -3.68 6.61 -12.92
N ILE A 23 -4.85 6.21 -13.41
CA ILE A 23 -5.05 5.88 -14.84
C ILE A 23 -4.73 7.12 -15.70
N GLY A 24 -5.19 8.29 -15.29
CA GLY A 24 -4.90 9.56 -15.97
C GLY A 24 -3.41 9.91 -16.01
N LYS A 25 -2.64 9.41 -15.06
CA LYS A 25 -1.17 9.55 -15.02
C LYS A 25 -0.41 8.48 -15.81
N GLY A 26 -1.11 7.53 -16.42
CA GLY A 26 -0.51 6.50 -17.25
C GLY A 26 -0.17 5.20 -16.51
N TYR A 27 -0.56 5.04 -15.25
CA TYR A 27 -0.38 3.78 -14.54
C TYR A 27 -1.40 2.74 -14.99
N ASP A 28 -0.98 1.47 -14.96
CA ASP A 28 -1.86 0.33 -15.13
C ASP A 28 -2.39 -0.07 -13.75
N VAL A 29 -3.68 0.17 -13.50
CA VAL A 29 -4.28 0.00 -12.17
C VAL A 29 -5.23 -1.20 -12.17
N ILE A 30 -5.02 -2.10 -11.19
CA ILE A 30 -5.95 -3.21 -10.94
C ILE A 30 -6.73 -2.90 -9.66
N ASP A 31 -8.04 -2.79 -9.79
CA ASP A 31 -8.96 -2.55 -8.69
C ASP A 31 -9.42 -3.89 -8.11
N TYR A 32 -9.02 -4.17 -6.87
CA TYR A 32 -9.38 -5.39 -6.15
C TYR A 32 -10.61 -5.24 -5.25
N GLY A 33 -11.34 -4.15 -5.36
CA GLY A 33 -12.55 -3.86 -4.58
C GLY A 33 -12.22 -3.05 -3.30
N THR A 34 -13.29 -2.75 -2.50
CA THR A 34 -14.70 -3.11 -2.74
C THR A 34 -15.30 -2.33 -3.94
N TYR A 35 -16.50 -2.73 -4.35
CA TYR A 35 -17.13 -2.18 -5.57
C TYR A 35 -18.42 -1.41 -5.29
N SER A 36 -18.73 -1.15 -4.03
CA SER A 36 -19.90 -0.34 -3.63
C SER A 36 -19.65 0.29 -2.26
N LYS A 37 -20.60 1.15 -1.84
CA LYS A 37 -20.59 1.75 -0.51
C LYS A 37 -21.20 0.85 0.57
N ASP A 38 -21.67 -0.32 0.22
CA ASP A 38 -22.27 -1.26 1.16
C ASP A 38 -21.23 -1.71 2.18
N ARG A 39 -21.63 -1.76 3.43
CA ARG A 39 -20.76 -2.13 4.54
C ARG A 39 -20.06 -3.47 4.27
N THR A 40 -18.74 -3.48 4.39
CA THR A 40 -17.90 -4.66 4.23
C THR A 40 -16.66 -4.55 5.12
N ASP A 41 -16.01 -5.68 5.36
CA ASP A 41 -14.82 -5.72 6.22
C ASP A 41 -13.55 -5.41 5.42
N TYR A 42 -12.69 -4.57 5.98
CA TYR A 42 -11.41 -4.21 5.38
C TYR A 42 -10.45 -5.41 5.24
N THR A 43 -10.59 -6.43 6.07
CA THR A 43 -9.65 -7.55 6.15
C THR A 43 -9.49 -8.29 4.84
N LYS A 44 -10.59 -8.69 4.22
CA LYS A 44 -10.60 -9.38 2.92
C LYS A 44 -9.81 -8.61 1.87
N TYR A 45 -10.04 -7.30 1.79
CA TYR A 45 -9.41 -6.46 0.76
C TYR A 45 -7.94 -6.23 1.04
N GLY A 46 -7.55 -6.14 2.31
CA GLY A 46 -6.15 -6.11 2.70
C GLY A 46 -5.41 -7.40 2.32
N PHE A 47 -6.05 -8.56 2.54
CA PHE A 47 -5.46 -9.84 2.16
C PHE A 47 -5.32 -9.99 0.65
N ILE A 48 -6.37 -9.67 -0.10
CA ILE A 48 -6.34 -9.78 -1.58
C ILE A 48 -5.23 -8.89 -2.14
N LEU A 49 -5.17 -7.63 -1.72
CA LEU A 49 -4.14 -6.71 -2.18
C LEU A 49 -2.74 -7.22 -1.79
N GLY A 50 -2.58 -7.65 -0.54
CA GLY A 50 -1.31 -8.17 -0.06
C GLY A 50 -0.82 -9.37 -0.85
N GLU A 51 -1.69 -10.32 -1.14
CA GLU A 51 -1.35 -11.51 -1.94
C GLU A 51 -0.88 -11.14 -3.34
N ASN A 52 -1.54 -10.16 -3.97
CA ASN A 52 -1.20 -9.75 -5.33
C ASN A 52 0.08 -8.90 -5.41
N VAL A 53 0.43 -8.19 -4.34
CA VAL A 53 1.74 -7.54 -4.23
C VAL A 53 2.82 -8.57 -3.94
N SER A 54 2.56 -9.50 -3.03
CA SER A 54 3.51 -10.54 -2.64
C SER A 54 3.91 -11.43 -3.83
N ASN A 55 2.94 -11.84 -4.65
CA ASN A 55 3.19 -12.69 -5.82
C ASN A 55 3.62 -11.92 -7.08
N LYS A 56 3.82 -10.61 -6.98
CA LYS A 56 4.27 -9.73 -8.07
C LYS A 56 3.26 -9.57 -9.23
N THR A 57 1.99 -9.88 -9.03
CA THR A 57 0.95 -9.54 -10.00
C THR A 57 0.88 -8.03 -10.20
N VAL A 58 1.05 -7.28 -9.11
CA VAL A 58 1.25 -5.82 -9.13
C VAL A 58 2.56 -5.49 -8.40
N GLU A 59 3.19 -4.37 -8.77
CA GLU A 59 4.45 -3.95 -8.16
C GLU A 59 4.24 -3.32 -6.79
N TYR A 60 3.25 -2.46 -6.67
CA TYR A 60 2.92 -1.72 -5.45
C TYR A 60 1.42 -1.73 -5.22
N GLY A 61 1.03 -1.52 -3.97
CA GLY A 61 -0.37 -1.47 -3.58
C GLY A 61 -0.74 -0.19 -2.84
N ILE A 62 -1.99 0.21 -2.99
CA ILE A 62 -2.60 1.32 -2.26
C ILE A 62 -3.84 0.76 -1.57
N ALA A 63 -3.81 0.76 -0.23
CA ALA A 63 -4.87 0.26 0.61
C ALA A 63 -5.60 1.43 1.28
N ILE A 64 -6.92 1.41 1.28
CA ILE A 64 -7.72 2.53 1.78
C ILE A 64 -8.83 2.00 2.70
N CYS A 65 -8.88 2.49 3.92
CA CYS A 65 -10.05 2.31 4.80
C CYS A 65 -10.28 3.60 5.59
N GLY A 66 -11.24 3.62 6.48
CA GLY A 66 -11.56 4.86 7.21
C GLY A 66 -10.35 5.46 7.92
N SER A 67 -9.66 4.67 8.73
CA SER A 67 -8.49 5.12 9.51
C SER A 67 -7.15 4.78 8.87
N ALA A 68 -7.12 3.94 7.87
CA ALA A 68 -5.93 3.30 7.31
C ALA A 68 -5.25 2.28 8.25
N VAL A 69 -5.60 2.25 9.51
CA VAL A 69 -4.95 1.35 10.49
C VAL A 69 -5.35 -0.10 10.26
N GLY A 70 -6.65 -0.39 10.23
CA GLY A 70 -7.12 -1.77 10.10
C GLY A 70 -6.62 -2.46 8.84
N ILE A 71 -6.74 -1.80 7.70
CA ILE A 71 -6.32 -2.39 6.43
C ILE A 71 -4.79 -2.55 6.36
N SER A 72 -4.02 -1.67 7.01
CA SER A 72 -2.56 -1.83 7.08
C SER A 72 -2.17 -3.07 7.89
N VAL A 73 -2.89 -3.33 8.98
CA VAL A 73 -2.69 -4.54 9.78
C VAL A 73 -2.97 -5.78 8.95
N ALA A 74 -4.11 -5.80 8.25
CA ALA A 74 -4.48 -6.94 7.39
C ALA A 74 -3.43 -7.20 6.29
N CYS A 75 -3.01 -6.17 5.58
CA CYS A 75 -1.98 -6.28 4.55
C CYS A 75 -0.70 -6.91 5.10
N ASN A 76 -0.27 -6.47 6.29
CA ASN A 76 0.98 -6.95 6.90
C ASN A 76 0.93 -8.40 7.38
N LYS A 77 -0.23 -9.03 7.41
CA LYS A 77 -0.33 -10.47 7.71
C LYS A 77 0.05 -11.35 6.53
N VAL A 78 0.17 -10.79 5.35
CA VAL A 78 0.58 -11.53 4.16
C VAL A 78 2.11 -11.51 4.06
N LYS A 79 2.73 -12.68 3.94
CA LYS A 79 4.19 -12.78 3.78
C LYS A 79 4.64 -12.00 2.54
N GLY A 80 5.75 -11.28 2.69
CA GLY A 80 6.30 -10.47 1.61
C GLY A 80 5.72 -9.06 1.52
N VAL A 81 4.72 -8.74 2.34
CA VAL A 81 4.14 -7.39 2.40
C VAL A 81 4.81 -6.57 3.49
N ARG A 82 5.15 -5.35 3.15
CA ARG A 82 5.55 -4.31 4.08
C ARG A 82 4.63 -3.12 3.82
N CYS A 83 3.60 -3.02 4.65
CA CYS A 83 2.59 -1.96 4.55
C CYS A 83 2.82 -0.91 5.61
N GLY A 84 2.87 0.35 5.20
CA GLY A 84 2.94 1.48 6.10
C GLY A 84 1.69 2.35 6.01
N LYS A 85 1.16 2.77 7.16
CA LYS A 85 0.15 3.82 7.21
C LYS A 85 0.85 5.17 7.01
N ILE A 86 0.44 5.91 6.00
CA ILE A 86 1.11 7.13 5.55
C ILE A 86 0.17 8.32 5.65
N ASN A 87 0.61 9.38 6.29
CA ASN A 87 -0.16 10.62 6.45
C ASN A 87 0.47 11.84 5.76
N THR A 88 1.76 11.75 5.40
CA THR A 88 2.49 12.88 4.81
C THR A 88 3.37 12.43 3.65
N VAL A 89 3.71 13.37 2.79
CA VAL A 89 4.65 13.14 1.67
C VAL A 89 6.02 12.67 2.20
N LYS A 90 6.50 13.28 3.27
CA LYS A 90 7.78 12.91 3.89
C LYS A 90 7.79 11.46 4.36
N GLU A 91 6.70 11.02 5.00
CA GLU A 91 6.56 9.62 5.43
C GLU A 91 6.53 8.67 4.23
N ALA A 92 5.84 9.05 3.15
CA ALA A 92 5.76 8.24 1.94
C ALA A 92 7.14 7.98 1.32
N ILE A 93 7.94 9.02 1.21
CA ILE A 93 9.30 8.95 0.68
C ILE A 93 10.18 8.08 1.58
N HIS A 94 10.16 8.35 2.88
CA HIS A 94 10.95 7.61 3.85
C HIS A 94 10.60 6.12 3.86
N ALA A 95 9.32 5.80 3.84
CA ALA A 95 8.84 4.42 3.84
C ALA A 95 9.35 3.63 2.63
N LYS A 96 9.34 4.24 1.45
CA LYS A 96 9.85 3.60 0.24
C LYS A 96 11.37 3.47 0.26
N GLU A 97 12.06 4.57 0.56
CA GLU A 97 13.52 4.62 0.47
C GLU A 97 14.21 3.75 1.52
N ASN A 98 13.70 3.74 2.76
CA ASN A 98 14.40 3.12 3.88
C ASN A 98 13.85 1.75 4.27
N ASP A 99 12.53 1.56 4.21
CA ASP A 99 11.90 0.34 4.68
C ASP A 99 11.39 -0.54 3.53
N PHE A 100 11.58 -0.09 2.30
CA PHE A 100 11.15 -0.77 1.07
C PHE A 100 9.69 -1.18 1.15
N VAL A 101 8.85 -0.27 1.68
CA VAL A 101 7.41 -0.46 1.77
C VAL A 101 6.84 -0.70 0.38
N ASN A 102 6.01 -1.73 0.24
CA ASN A 102 5.41 -2.08 -1.04
C ASN A 102 3.89 -1.88 -1.09
N ILE A 103 3.28 -1.58 0.05
CA ILE A 103 1.88 -1.13 0.13
C ILE A 103 1.83 0.08 1.07
N ILE A 104 1.17 1.15 0.65
CA ILE A 104 0.81 2.22 1.58
C ILE A 104 -0.67 2.16 1.91
N ALA A 105 -1.00 2.44 3.16
CA ALA A 105 -2.38 2.58 3.62
C ALA A 105 -2.67 4.05 3.89
N ILE A 106 -3.73 4.56 3.29
CA ILE A 106 -4.17 5.94 3.43
C ILE A 106 -5.62 6.00 3.91
N SER A 107 -5.98 7.10 4.59
CA SER A 107 -7.34 7.29 5.09
C SER A 107 -8.29 7.73 3.98
N GLY A 108 -9.41 7.01 3.84
CA GLY A 108 -10.48 7.38 2.94
C GLY A 108 -11.27 8.61 3.41
N GLU A 109 -11.08 9.01 4.66
CA GLU A 109 -11.70 10.20 5.27
C GLU A 109 -10.76 11.40 5.27
N GLY A 110 -9.55 11.27 4.75
CA GLY A 110 -8.58 12.34 4.63
C GLY A 110 -8.85 13.25 3.44
N ASP A 111 -8.09 14.33 3.36
CA ASP A 111 -8.14 15.24 2.22
C ASP A 111 -7.61 14.53 0.96
N PHE A 112 -8.41 14.51 -0.10
CA PHE A 112 -8.06 13.79 -1.33
C PHE A 112 -6.82 14.39 -2.00
N GLU A 113 -6.67 15.70 -2.01
CA GLU A 113 -5.50 16.35 -2.60
C GLU A 113 -4.21 15.92 -1.87
N ASN A 114 -4.25 15.87 -0.54
CA ASN A 114 -3.13 15.36 0.25
C ASN A 114 -2.85 13.89 -0.07
N ASN A 115 -3.88 13.08 -0.21
CA ASN A 115 -3.75 11.67 -0.58
C ASN A 115 -3.08 11.50 -1.95
N THR A 116 -3.42 12.34 -2.94
CA THR A 116 -2.74 12.27 -4.25
C THR A 116 -1.26 12.61 -4.15
N LYS A 117 -0.91 13.60 -3.34
CA LYS A 117 0.50 13.98 -3.11
C LYS A 117 1.28 12.85 -2.44
N ILE A 118 0.67 12.18 -1.48
CA ILE A 118 1.26 11.02 -0.79
C ILE A 118 1.50 9.87 -1.78
N VAL A 119 0.50 9.54 -2.58
CA VAL A 119 0.60 8.44 -3.56
C VAL A 119 1.66 8.76 -4.62
N ASP A 120 1.66 9.98 -5.16
CA ASP A 120 2.68 10.40 -6.12
C ASP A 120 4.09 10.29 -5.54
N ALA A 121 4.29 10.77 -4.33
CA ALA A 121 5.58 10.72 -3.66
C ALA A 121 6.04 9.27 -3.44
N PHE A 122 5.14 8.40 -3.03
CA PHE A 122 5.42 6.97 -2.85
C PHE A 122 5.82 6.31 -4.18
N LEU A 123 5.05 6.52 -5.23
CA LEU A 123 5.29 5.86 -6.51
C LEU A 123 6.56 6.38 -7.20
N ASN A 124 6.92 7.66 -7.00
CA ASN A 124 8.11 8.26 -7.57
C ASN A 124 9.39 7.99 -6.78
N ALA A 125 9.30 7.68 -5.51
CA ALA A 125 10.46 7.32 -4.69
C ALA A 125 11.02 5.95 -5.11
N LYS A 126 12.28 5.71 -4.77
CA LYS A 126 12.97 4.44 -5.04
C LYS A 126 13.64 3.92 -3.79
N GLU A 127 13.70 2.61 -3.67
CA GLU A 127 14.44 1.94 -2.60
C GLU A 127 15.90 2.41 -2.61
N ASN A 128 16.39 2.83 -1.45
CA ASN A 128 17.77 3.29 -1.32
C ASN A 128 18.70 2.09 -1.14
N LEU A 129 19.39 1.72 -2.19
CA LEU A 129 20.34 0.61 -2.21
C LEU A 129 21.77 1.05 -1.89
N SER A 130 22.01 2.37 -1.70
CA SER A 130 23.36 2.90 -1.42
C SER A 130 23.84 2.58 -0.02
N ASP A 131 22.91 2.46 0.96
CA ASP A 131 23.23 2.03 2.32
C ASP A 131 22.74 0.59 2.51
N PRO A 132 23.65 -0.39 2.64
CA PRO A 132 23.26 -1.79 2.78
C PRO A 132 22.45 -2.09 4.05
N ALA A 133 22.44 -1.19 5.05
CA ALA A 133 21.68 -1.38 6.26
C ALA A 133 20.17 -1.43 6.01
N TYR A 134 19.65 -0.68 5.04
CA TYR A 134 18.22 -0.68 4.71
C TYR A 134 17.78 -2.05 4.17
N LYS A 135 18.48 -2.55 3.16
CA LYS A 135 18.20 -3.87 2.60
C LYS A 135 18.38 -4.98 3.64
N SER A 136 19.39 -4.88 4.47
CA SER A 136 19.65 -5.86 5.53
C SER A 136 18.47 -6.01 6.48
N ARG A 137 17.83 -4.91 6.87
CA ARG A 137 16.65 -4.94 7.75
C ARG A 137 15.45 -5.58 7.07
N VAL A 138 15.24 -5.30 5.79
CA VAL A 138 14.18 -5.94 5.00
C VAL A 138 14.44 -7.45 4.88
N ASP A 139 15.68 -7.84 4.65
CA ASP A 139 16.06 -9.26 4.57
C ASP A 139 15.82 -9.98 5.91
N GLN A 140 16.01 -9.30 7.03
CA GLN A 140 15.70 -9.83 8.38
C GLN A 140 14.20 -10.07 8.54
N ILE A 141 13.35 -9.17 8.04
CA ILE A 141 11.89 -9.35 8.05
C ILE A 141 11.52 -10.59 7.24
N THR A 142 12.06 -10.73 6.04
CA THR A 142 11.82 -11.88 5.17
C THR A 142 12.27 -13.18 5.82
N LYS A 143 13.45 -13.18 6.44
CA LYS A 143 13.95 -14.35 7.18
C LYS A 143 13.00 -14.75 8.30
N TYR A 144 12.54 -13.80 9.08
CA TYR A 144 11.60 -14.09 10.17
C TYR A 144 10.29 -14.67 9.64
N GLU A 145 9.74 -14.12 8.55
CA GLU A 145 8.54 -14.66 7.93
C GLU A 145 8.71 -16.12 7.50
N ASP A 146 9.87 -16.46 6.97
CA ASP A 146 10.15 -17.80 6.43
C ASP A 146 10.53 -18.82 7.50
N THR A 147 11.20 -18.41 8.57
CA THR A 147 11.84 -19.32 9.54
C THR A 147 11.40 -19.13 10.98
N ASN A 148 10.75 -18.03 11.33
CA ASN A 148 10.49 -17.59 12.71
C ASN A 148 11.76 -17.40 13.55
N GLU A 149 12.91 -17.21 12.90
CA GLU A 149 14.19 -16.96 13.55
C GLU A 149 14.57 -15.47 13.44
N TYR A 150 15.28 -14.94 14.46
CA TYR A 150 15.78 -13.57 14.49
C TYR A 150 17.20 -13.50 15.06
#